data_0f83f3d99b5e3e45325570ae8bb1f943
#
_entry.id   0f83f3d99b5e3e45325570ae8bb1f943
#
_cell.length_a   1.000
_cell.length_b   1.000
_cell.length_c   1.000
_cell.angle_alpha   90.00
_cell.angle_beta   90.00
_cell.angle_gamma   90.00
#
_symmetry.space_group_name_H-M   'P 1'
#
loop_
_entity.id
_entity.type
_entity.pdbx_description
1 polymer ?
#
loop_
_entity_poly.entity_id
_entity_poly.type
_entity_poly.pdbx_seq_one_letter_code
_entity_poly.pdbx_strand_id
1 'polypeptide(L)'
;MLKRSTEVYTAHTLPLECDIYATNTVPDDAPAVLFFHAGGLVNWNRQCIPPWLVQICYRHGWILMSPSYRLLPQSRGPELLQDATAAYDFARTWGRTKSMPRDVILCGASGGFFLVALILNHYLPPPLAVLSIAGINTFRHPFFNSSTLLVQEPIHNEMVTRALDGPVVTGTKKAGFVGIFHPDKLTAIGSKNVNYVYPPEIEESTEATQRGLLYEYLIYKNQYLNIVGNLDRGYDWAKDPEYGFKVKDWPVSIVIHGDADRGVPLDVSEQMRACLGQDKVVIFVAKGQDHLFELDRFIEDLGPEMDTVRSAVAYLVDIVTTKKRSASCHPSD
;
A
#
# COMPACT_ATOMS: atom_id res chain seq x y z
N MET A 1 -7.34 -23.14 -6.27
CA MET A 1 -8.17 -21.98 -6.65
C MET A 1 -8.00 -20.91 -5.60
N LEU A 2 -7.83 -19.65 -6.00
CA LEU A 2 -7.78 -18.52 -5.09
C LEU A 2 -9.16 -18.36 -4.41
N LYS A 3 -9.16 -18.20 -3.09
CA LYS A 3 -10.36 -17.88 -2.30
C LYS A 3 -10.18 -16.52 -1.65
N ARG A 4 -11.27 -15.77 -1.54
CA ARG A 4 -11.36 -14.58 -0.73
C ARG A 4 -12.23 -14.86 0.49
N SER A 5 -11.72 -14.53 1.67
CA SER A 5 -12.49 -14.40 2.91
C SER A 5 -12.35 -12.98 3.46
N THR A 6 -13.27 -12.58 4.31
CA THR A 6 -13.21 -11.28 4.99
C THR A 6 -13.30 -11.52 6.49
N GLU A 7 -12.36 -10.98 7.24
CA GLU A 7 -12.32 -11.09 8.69
C GLU A 7 -12.17 -9.70 9.34
N VAL A 8 -12.77 -9.53 10.51
CA VAL A 8 -12.54 -8.33 11.34
C VAL A 8 -11.21 -8.50 12.05
N TYR A 9 -10.23 -7.65 11.75
CA TYR A 9 -8.90 -7.74 12.36
C TYR A 9 -8.78 -6.90 13.64
N THR A 10 -9.60 -5.87 13.77
CA THR A 10 -9.70 -5.05 14.99
C THR A 10 -11.04 -4.30 15.02
N ALA A 11 -11.43 -3.83 16.21
CA ALA A 11 -12.59 -2.98 16.40
C ALA A 11 -12.22 -1.82 17.33
N HIS A 12 -12.26 -0.60 16.78
CA HIS A 12 -12.07 0.63 17.53
C HIS A 12 -13.42 1.38 17.62
N THR A 13 -13.58 2.51 16.92
CA THR A 13 -14.88 3.19 16.79
C THR A 13 -15.84 2.46 15.84
N LEU A 14 -15.28 1.65 14.94
CA LEU A 14 -16.01 0.77 14.03
C LEU A 14 -15.13 -0.49 13.73
N PRO A 15 -15.75 -1.60 13.34
CA PRO A 15 -14.99 -2.79 12.96
C PRO A 15 -14.18 -2.52 11.70
N LEU A 16 -12.90 -2.91 11.72
CA LEU A 16 -12.01 -2.84 10.58
C LEU A 16 -11.82 -4.23 10.02
N GLU A 17 -12.16 -4.40 8.75
CA GLU A 17 -12.13 -5.67 8.03
C GLU A 17 -10.90 -5.81 7.16
N CYS A 18 -10.44 -7.04 7.00
CA CYS A 18 -9.36 -7.41 6.09
C CYS A 18 -9.87 -8.45 5.09
N ASP A 19 -9.68 -8.19 3.81
CA ASP A 19 -9.87 -9.20 2.77
C ASP A 19 -8.60 -10.05 2.65
N ILE A 20 -8.78 -11.37 2.74
CA ILE A 20 -7.70 -12.35 2.72
C ILE A 20 -7.85 -13.19 1.45
N TYR A 21 -6.84 -13.17 0.61
CA TYR A 21 -6.77 -13.95 -0.62
C TYR A 21 -5.71 -15.04 -0.43
N ALA A 22 -6.16 -16.29 -0.43
CA ALA A 22 -5.29 -17.44 -0.22
C ALA A 22 -5.76 -18.64 -1.05
N THR A 23 -4.88 -19.62 -1.21
CA THR A 23 -5.24 -20.94 -1.79
C THR A 23 -5.86 -21.83 -0.70
N ASN A 24 -6.49 -22.94 -1.11
CA ASN A 24 -7.10 -23.89 -0.15
C ASN A 24 -6.07 -24.50 0.82
N THR A 25 -4.83 -24.62 0.38
CA THR A 25 -3.71 -25.13 1.18
C THR A 25 -2.65 -24.03 1.22
N VAL A 26 -2.53 -23.39 2.36
CA VAL A 26 -1.48 -22.38 2.60
C VAL A 26 -0.28 -23.10 3.22
N PRO A 27 0.91 -23.02 2.60
CA PRO A 27 2.12 -23.56 3.23
C PRO A 27 2.37 -22.90 4.59
N ASP A 28 2.86 -23.70 5.52
CA ASP A 28 3.13 -23.20 6.87
C ASP A 28 4.13 -22.04 6.89
N ASP A 29 5.13 -22.07 6.02
CA ASP A 29 6.16 -21.05 5.89
C ASP A 29 5.81 -19.94 4.90
N ALA A 30 4.59 -19.92 4.33
CA ALA A 30 4.17 -18.88 3.39
C ALA A 30 4.17 -17.51 4.07
N PRO A 31 4.83 -16.48 3.50
CA PRO A 31 4.71 -15.12 3.99
C PRO A 31 3.32 -14.55 3.69
N ALA A 32 2.94 -13.53 4.45
CA ALA A 32 1.80 -12.69 4.12
C ALA A 32 2.26 -11.39 3.46
N VAL A 33 1.63 -11.01 2.35
CA VAL A 33 1.73 -9.66 1.78
C VAL A 33 0.60 -8.83 2.37
N LEU A 34 0.92 -7.89 3.24
CA LEU A 34 -0.04 -6.95 3.81
C LEU A 34 -0.05 -5.69 2.94
N PHE A 35 -1.12 -5.51 2.18
CA PHE A 35 -1.25 -4.46 1.18
C PHE A 35 -2.24 -3.37 1.62
N PHE A 36 -1.76 -2.14 1.76
CA PHE A 36 -2.60 -0.97 2.01
C PHE A 36 -2.94 -0.26 0.71
N HIS A 37 -4.24 -0.09 0.45
CA HIS A 37 -4.76 0.46 -0.80
C HIS A 37 -4.43 1.95 -0.98
N ALA A 38 -4.41 2.39 -2.23
CA ALA A 38 -4.22 3.79 -2.61
C ALA A 38 -5.46 4.66 -2.27
N GLY A 39 -5.47 5.90 -2.75
CA GLY A 39 -6.56 6.85 -2.57
C GLY A 39 -6.23 7.99 -1.63
N GLY A 40 -4.95 8.37 -1.49
CA GLY A 40 -4.50 9.55 -0.74
C GLY A 40 -4.85 9.53 0.76
N LEU A 41 -5.15 8.35 1.33
CA LEU A 41 -5.69 8.14 2.68
C LEU A 41 -7.12 8.72 2.88
N VAL A 42 -7.76 9.21 1.85
CA VAL A 42 -9.07 9.88 1.92
C VAL A 42 -10.16 9.17 1.15
N ASN A 43 -9.78 8.26 0.24
CA ASN A 43 -10.71 7.61 -0.71
C ASN A 43 -10.30 6.16 -0.97
N TRP A 44 -11.07 5.46 -1.84
CA TRP A 44 -10.91 4.06 -2.26
C TRP A 44 -11.20 3.08 -1.11
N ASN A 45 -10.88 1.81 -1.30
CA ASN A 45 -11.12 0.77 -0.28
C ASN A 45 -10.20 -0.45 -0.48
N ARG A 46 -10.25 -1.40 0.45
CA ARG A 46 -9.43 -2.62 0.47
C ARG A 46 -9.56 -3.53 -0.77
N GLN A 47 -10.58 -3.34 -1.61
CA GLN A 47 -10.72 -4.09 -2.86
C GLN A 47 -9.96 -3.46 -4.04
N CYS A 48 -9.39 -2.26 -3.85
CA CYS A 48 -8.55 -1.61 -4.84
C CYS A 48 -7.15 -2.22 -4.80
N ILE A 49 -6.99 -3.36 -5.45
CA ILE A 49 -5.75 -4.16 -5.47
C ILE A 49 -5.35 -4.40 -6.93
N PRO A 50 -4.09 -4.14 -7.32
CA PRO A 50 -3.62 -4.46 -8.66
C PRO A 50 -3.72 -5.97 -8.95
N PRO A 51 -4.32 -6.40 -10.08
CA PRO A 51 -4.44 -7.83 -10.41
C PRO A 51 -3.10 -8.57 -10.45
N TRP A 52 -2.04 -7.93 -10.96
CA TRP A 52 -0.70 -8.52 -10.98
C TRP A 52 -0.18 -8.89 -9.59
N LEU A 53 -0.48 -8.09 -8.56
CA LEU A 53 -0.06 -8.39 -7.19
C LEU A 53 -0.78 -9.63 -6.64
N VAL A 54 -2.09 -9.76 -6.91
CA VAL A 54 -2.85 -10.97 -6.57
C VAL A 54 -2.27 -12.19 -7.27
N GLN A 55 -1.93 -12.05 -8.57
CA GLN A 55 -1.34 -13.14 -9.36
C GLN A 55 0.01 -13.61 -8.79
N ILE A 56 0.87 -12.67 -8.37
CA ILE A 56 2.17 -13.03 -7.79
C ILE A 56 1.96 -13.78 -6.47
N CYS A 57 1.09 -13.29 -5.58
CA CYS A 57 0.79 -13.99 -4.34
C CYS A 57 0.26 -15.40 -4.62
N TYR A 58 -0.66 -15.55 -5.57
CA TYR A 58 -1.19 -16.85 -5.97
C TYR A 58 -0.10 -17.80 -6.50
N ARG A 59 0.75 -17.31 -7.42
CA ARG A 59 1.81 -18.13 -8.07
C ARG A 59 2.87 -18.62 -7.08
N HIS A 60 3.17 -17.81 -6.05
CA HIS A 60 4.18 -18.15 -5.05
C HIS A 60 3.60 -18.78 -3.78
N GLY A 61 2.27 -19.03 -3.73
CA GLY A 61 1.62 -19.57 -2.56
C GLY A 61 1.65 -18.63 -1.36
N TRP A 62 1.81 -17.30 -1.57
CA TRP A 62 1.75 -16.29 -0.54
C TRP A 62 0.32 -15.93 -0.19
N ILE A 63 0.11 -15.45 1.02
CA ILE A 63 -1.19 -14.91 1.43
C ILE A 63 -1.20 -13.42 1.10
N LEU A 64 -2.24 -12.94 0.42
CA LEU A 64 -2.45 -11.50 0.26
C LEU A 64 -3.54 -11.05 1.23
N MET A 65 -3.22 -10.05 2.03
CA MET A 65 -4.11 -9.43 3.00
C MET A 65 -4.27 -7.95 2.68
N SER A 66 -5.51 -7.50 2.50
CA SER A 66 -5.83 -6.11 2.22
C SER A 66 -6.79 -5.58 3.28
N PRO A 67 -6.30 -4.84 4.29
CA PRO A 67 -7.12 -4.29 5.35
C PRO A 67 -7.79 -3.00 4.92
N SER A 68 -8.98 -2.76 5.45
CA SER A 68 -9.55 -1.42 5.57
C SER A 68 -8.80 -0.64 6.65
N TYR A 69 -8.77 0.66 6.53
CA TYR A 69 -8.28 1.58 7.56
C TYR A 69 -9.15 2.82 7.58
N ARG A 70 -9.19 3.53 8.71
CA ARG A 70 -9.99 4.75 8.84
C ARG A 70 -9.41 5.87 7.97
N LEU A 71 -10.25 6.45 7.12
CA LEU A 71 -9.83 7.49 6.17
C LEU A 71 -9.76 8.88 6.82
N LEU A 72 -8.85 9.71 6.30
CA LEU A 72 -8.75 11.13 6.63
C LEU A 72 -9.95 11.90 6.00
N PRO A 73 -10.26 13.10 6.47
CA PRO A 73 -9.67 13.81 7.59
C PRO A 73 -10.29 13.50 8.95
N GLN A 74 -11.35 12.66 9.02
CA GLN A 74 -12.05 12.33 10.28
C GLN A 74 -11.18 11.48 11.22
N SER A 75 -10.29 10.65 10.70
CA SER A 75 -9.18 10.10 11.48
C SER A 75 -7.95 10.99 11.37
N ARG A 76 -6.94 10.72 12.17
CA ARG A 76 -5.68 11.46 12.21
C ARG A 76 -4.50 10.48 12.28
N GLY A 77 -3.29 11.03 12.37
CA GLY A 77 -2.07 10.22 12.44
C GLY A 77 -2.10 9.11 13.50
N PRO A 78 -2.50 9.36 14.75
CA PRO A 78 -2.58 8.32 15.79
C PRO A 78 -3.52 7.18 15.42
N GLU A 79 -4.69 7.48 14.86
CA GLU A 79 -5.65 6.46 14.42
C GLU A 79 -5.11 5.65 13.23
N LEU A 80 -4.42 6.30 12.28
CA LEU A 80 -3.76 5.59 11.17
C LEU A 80 -2.67 4.65 11.68
N LEU A 81 -1.84 5.07 12.64
CA LEU A 81 -0.82 4.20 13.24
C LEU A 81 -1.47 3.02 13.97
N GLN A 82 -2.53 3.26 14.71
CA GLN A 82 -3.27 2.22 15.42
C GLN A 82 -3.84 1.16 14.45
N ASP A 83 -4.46 1.61 13.36
CA ASP A 83 -5.03 0.71 12.35
C ASP A 83 -3.93 -0.08 11.63
N ALA A 84 -2.84 0.59 11.23
CA ALA A 84 -1.72 -0.02 10.53
C ALA A 84 -1.01 -1.09 11.38
N THR A 85 -0.75 -0.80 12.67
CA THR A 85 -0.09 -1.75 13.58
C THR A 85 -0.99 -2.93 13.93
N ALA A 86 -2.30 -2.71 14.11
CA ALA A 86 -3.26 -3.79 14.31
C ALA A 86 -3.35 -4.72 13.10
N ALA A 87 -3.36 -4.16 11.88
CA ALA A 87 -3.33 -4.96 10.64
C ALA A 87 -2.04 -5.76 10.51
N TYR A 88 -0.90 -5.16 10.90
CA TYR A 88 0.39 -5.84 10.87
C TYR A 88 0.44 -7.01 11.85
N ASP A 89 -0.03 -6.83 13.07
CA ASP A 89 -0.10 -7.91 14.07
C ASP A 89 -1.07 -9.02 13.64
N PHE A 90 -2.21 -8.65 13.05
CA PHE A 90 -3.14 -9.60 12.47
C PHE A 90 -2.46 -10.44 11.37
N ALA A 91 -1.75 -9.81 10.43
CA ALA A 91 -1.06 -10.53 9.36
C ALA A 91 0.02 -11.48 9.89
N ARG A 92 0.74 -11.09 10.94
CA ARG A 92 1.75 -11.93 11.59
C ARG A 92 1.17 -13.14 12.33
N THR A 93 -0.03 -12.99 12.87
CA THR A 93 -0.63 -14.02 13.74
C THR A 93 -1.75 -14.83 13.06
N TRP A 94 -2.20 -14.43 11.87
CA TRP A 94 -3.26 -15.13 11.15
C TRP A 94 -2.91 -16.59 10.85
N GLY A 95 -3.73 -17.53 11.35
CA GLY A 95 -3.47 -18.96 11.27
C GLY A 95 -2.19 -19.42 12.00
N ARG A 96 -1.68 -18.63 12.94
CA ARG A 96 -0.43 -18.86 13.68
C ARG A 96 -0.60 -18.55 15.17
N THR A 97 0.40 -18.88 15.95
CA THR A 97 0.53 -18.46 17.35
C THR A 97 1.45 -17.25 17.46
N LYS A 98 1.33 -16.51 18.58
CA LYS A 98 2.23 -15.38 18.87
C LYS A 98 3.70 -15.78 19.01
N SER A 99 3.96 -17.04 19.40
CA SER A 99 5.31 -17.59 19.54
C SER A 99 5.94 -17.99 18.20
N MET A 100 5.14 -18.20 17.17
CA MET A 100 5.59 -18.56 15.82
C MET A 100 4.90 -17.65 14.79
N PRO A 101 5.22 -16.36 14.76
CA PRO A 101 4.59 -15.41 13.87
C PRO A 101 4.98 -15.70 12.42
N ARG A 102 4.12 -15.27 11.50
CA ARG A 102 4.35 -15.33 10.06
C ARG A 102 5.27 -14.19 9.63
N ASP A 103 6.14 -14.45 8.67
CA ASP A 103 6.85 -13.39 7.94
C ASP A 103 5.86 -12.53 7.15
N VAL A 104 6.06 -11.22 7.18
CA VAL A 104 5.20 -10.27 6.48
C VAL A 104 6.03 -9.43 5.50
N ILE A 105 5.53 -9.30 4.28
CA ILE A 105 5.95 -8.32 3.30
C ILE A 105 4.97 -7.15 3.42
N LEU A 106 5.45 -5.98 3.82
CA LEU A 106 4.62 -4.78 3.84
C LEU A 106 4.54 -4.18 2.43
N CYS A 107 3.33 -3.94 1.97
CA CYS A 107 3.07 -3.38 0.66
C CYS A 107 2.10 -2.21 0.77
N GLY A 108 2.30 -1.16 -0.03
CA GLY A 108 1.35 -0.06 -0.09
C GLY A 108 1.44 0.68 -1.41
N ALA A 109 0.28 1.15 -1.89
CA ALA A 109 0.18 1.94 -3.10
C ALA A 109 -0.19 3.39 -2.76
N SER A 110 0.48 4.37 -3.40
CA SER A 110 0.17 5.78 -3.20
C SER A 110 0.07 6.15 -1.71
N GLY A 111 -1.01 6.77 -1.25
CA GLY A 111 -1.26 7.08 0.16
C GLY A 111 -1.19 5.88 1.11
N GLY A 112 -1.53 4.67 0.64
CA GLY A 112 -1.45 3.45 1.45
C GLY A 112 -0.02 3.12 1.90
N PHE A 113 0.99 3.55 1.17
CA PHE A 113 2.38 3.36 1.58
C PHE A 113 2.76 4.20 2.82
N PHE A 114 2.03 5.27 3.11
CA PHE A 114 2.24 6.02 4.34
C PHE A 114 1.96 5.17 5.61
N LEU A 115 0.97 4.25 5.57
CA LEU A 115 0.75 3.33 6.68
C LEU A 115 1.93 2.35 6.84
N VAL A 116 2.53 1.92 5.74
CA VAL A 116 3.79 1.14 5.79
C VAL A 116 4.90 1.96 6.44
N ALA A 117 5.07 3.23 6.05
CA ALA A 117 6.06 4.13 6.64
C ALA A 117 5.81 4.36 8.15
N LEU A 118 4.56 4.45 8.59
CA LEU A 118 4.22 4.51 10.01
C LEU A 118 4.67 3.26 10.76
N ILE A 119 4.38 2.05 10.24
CA ILE A 119 4.84 0.79 10.86
C ILE A 119 6.38 0.78 10.97
N LEU A 120 7.08 1.07 9.88
CA LEU A 120 8.54 1.03 9.83
C LEU A 120 9.21 2.01 10.80
N ASN A 121 8.58 3.15 11.05
CA ASN A 121 9.12 4.18 11.93
C ASN A 121 8.78 3.98 13.41
N HIS A 122 7.66 3.32 13.72
CA HIS A 122 7.09 3.32 15.06
C HIS A 122 6.84 1.94 15.66
N TYR A 123 7.01 0.85 14.90
CA TYR A 123 6.61 -0.47 15.35
C TYR A 123 7.69 -1.54 15.08
N LEU A 124 7.70 -2.60 15.88
CA LEU A 124 8.61 -3.74 15.80
C LEU A 124 7.82 -5.05 15.92
N PRO A 125 8.34 -6.14 15.40
CA PRO A 125 9.59 -6.32 14.66
C PRO A 125 9.50 -5.85 13.22
N PRO A 126 10.66 -5.68 12.51
CA PRO A 126 10.66 -5.29 11.11
C PRO A 126 10.05 -6.39 10.21
N PRO A 127 9.47 -6.01 9.06
CA PRO A 127 8.97 -6.95 8.07
C PRO A 127 10.10 -7.66 7.32
N LEU A 128 9.74 -8.71 6.58
CA LEU A 128 10.66 -9.46 5.72
C LEU A 128 11.22 -8.59 4.59
N ALA A 129 10.35 -7.82 3.94
CA ALA A 129 10.65 -6.88 2.87
C ALA A 129 9.54 -5.83 2.77
N VAL A 130 9.77 -4.79 1.96
CA VAL A 130 8.82 -3.71 1.71
C VAL A 130 8.65 -3.53 0.20
N LEU A 131 7.39 -3.33 -0.23
CA LEU A 131 7.05 -3.00 -1.62
C LEU A 131 6.24 -1.71 -1.65
N SER A 132 6.77 -0.68 -2.29
CA SER A 132 6.13 0.60 -2.54
C SER A 132 5.67 0.69 -4.00
N ILE A 133 4.42 1.05 -4.23
CA ILE A 133 3.85 1.25 -5.55
C ILE A 133 3.45 2.73 -5.65
N ALA A 134 4.28 3.54 -6.30
CA ALA A 134 4.12 5.00 -6.40
C ALA A 134 3.75 5.63 -5.03
N GLY A 135 4.47 5.20 -3.97
CA GLY A 135 4.06 5.37 -2.58
C GLY A 135 4.38 6.75 -2.01
N ILE A 136 3.44 7.29 -1.22
CA ILE A 136 3.70 8.43 -0.33
C ILE A 136 4.43 7.92 0.90
N ASN A 137 5.73 8.13 0.97
CA ASN A 137 6.54 7.68 2.09
C ASN A 137 6.65 8.72 3.21
N THR A 138 6.38 9.97 2.92
CA THR A 138 6.31 11.11 3.87
C THR A 138 5.52 12.27 3.25
N PHE A 139 4.72 12.94 4.05
CA PHE A 139 4.08 14.21 3.67
C PHE A 139 4.96 15.43 3.94
N ARG A 140 6.20 15.24 4.43
CA ARG A 140 7.16 16.35 4.64
C ARG A 140 7.80 16.83 3.35
N HIS A 141 7.68 16.06 2.26
CA HIS A 141 8.20 16.47 0.97
C HIS A 141 7.55 17.81 0.49
N PRO A 142 8.30 18.73 -0.14
CA PRO A 142 7.79 20.03 -0.59
C PRO A 142 6.53 19.95 -1.46
N PHE A 143 6.40 18.92 -2.27
CA PHE A 143 5.20 18.67 -3.09
C PHE A 143 3.89 18.74 -2.29
N PHE A 144 3.87 18.24 -1.06
CA PHE A 144 2.67 18.22 -0.20
C PHE A 144 2.49 19.52 0.61
N ASN A 145 3.45 20.46 0.56
CA ASN A 145 3.51 21.63 1.43
C ASN A 145 3.74 22.95 0.67
N SER A 146 3.54 22.97 -0.65
CA SER A 146 3.73 24.15 -1.48
C SER A 146 2.45 24.56 -2.21
N SER A 147 1.30 24.20 -1.69
CA SER A 147 -0.01 24.47 -2.31
C SER A 147 -0.07 24.00 -3.77
N THR A 148 0.49 22.82 -4.03
CA THR A 148 0.53 22.25 -5.38
C THR A 148 -0.88 22.08 -5.93
N LEU A 149 -1.11 22.60 -7.13
CA LEU A 149 -2.39 22.50 -7.83
C LEU A 149 -2.32 21.31 -8.80
N LEU A 150 -3.06 20.25 -8.49
CA LEU A 150 -3.12 19.02 -9.31
C LEU A 150 -4.26 19.04 -10.33
N VAL A 151 -5.17 20.01 -10.23
CA VAL A 151 -6.32 20.22 -11.09
C VAL A 151 -6.27 21.62 -11.72
N GLN A 152 -7.08 21.86 -12.75
CA GLN A 152 -7.02 23.15 -13.46
C GLN A 152 -7.38 24.35 -12.57
N GLU A 153 -8.37 24.18 -11.70
CA GLU A 153 -8.86 25.22 -10.80
C GLU A 153 -8.85 24.72 -9.35
N PRO A 154 -8.60 25.61 -8.37
CA PRO A 154 -8.63 25.26 -6.97
C PRO A 154 -9.98 24.69 -6.53
N ILE A 155 -9.93 23.61 -5.75
CA ILE A 155 -11.13 23.04 -5.15
C ILE A 155 -11.55 23.91 -3.96
N HIS A 156 -12.76 24.46 -4.01
CA HIS A 156 -13.34 25.29 -2.94
C HIS A 156 -13.96 24.43 -1.84
N ASN A 157 -14.05 24.99 -0.62
CA ASN A 157 -14.57 24.29 0.55
C ASN A 157 -15.97 23.71 0.32
N GLU A 158 -16.85 24.44 -0.35
CA GLU A 158 -18.23 24.04 -0.64
C GLU A 158 -18.32 22.74 -1.44
N MET A 159 -17.30 22.48 -2.27
CA MET A 159 -17.21 21.28 -3.10
C MET A 159 -16.88 20.02 -2.31
N VAL A 160 -16.38 20.15 -1.08
CA VAL A 160 -15.91 19.03 -0.23
C VAL A 160 -16.52 19.02 1.17
N THR A 161 -17.43 19.95 1.48
CA THR A 161 -18.00 20.15 2.84
C THR A 161 -18.57 18.86 3.43
N ARG A 162 -19.38 18.11 2.67
CA ARG A 162 -19.97 16.85 3.16
C ARG A 162 -18.92 15.79 3.47
N ALA A 163 -17.84 15.78 2.70
CA ALA A 163 -16.74 14.85 2.93
C ALA A 163 -15.86 15.28 4.12
N LEU A 164 -15.73 16.60 4.37
CA LEU A 164 -15.00 17.13 5.54
C LEU A 164 -15.75 16.90 6.83
N ASP A 165 -17.07 17.13 6.83
CA ASP A 165 -17.93 17.08 8.02
C ASP A 165 -18.62 15.71 8.21
N GLY A 166 -18.39 14.78 7.29
CA GLY A 166 -18.99 13.46 7.29
C GLY A 166 -18.47 12.54 8.40
N PRO A 167 -19.05 11.33 8.51
CA PRO A 167 -18.60 10.34 9.49
C PRO A 167 -17.23 9.76 9.15
N VAL A 168 -16.61 9.08 10.11
CA VAL A 168 -15.45 8.21 9.86
C VAL A 168 -15.86 7.10 8.91
N VAL A 169 -15.11 6.92 7.84
CA VAL A 169 -15.32 5.85 6.85
C VAL A 169 -14.02 5.08 6.62
N THR A 170 -14.15 3.86 6.09
CA THR A 170 -13.02 2.96 5.81
C THR A 170 -12.89 2.62 4.33
N GLY A 171 -13.70 3.26 3.49
CA GLY A 171 -13.67 3.08 2.05
C GLY A 171 -14.85 3.74 1.36
N THR A 172 -14.69 4.11 0.08
CA THR A 172 -15.67 4.89 -0.67
C THR A 172 -15.94 4.40 -2.10
N LYS A 173 -15.00 3.72 -2.75
CA LYS A 173 -15.22 3.20 -4.10
C LYS A 173 -16.11 1.97 -4.09
N LYS A 174 -17.05 1.91 -5.04
CA LYS A 174 -18.03 0.83 -5.20
C LYS A 174 -17.71 -0.03 -6.42
N ALA A 175 -18.48 -1.11 -6.58
CA ALA A 175 -18.39 -1.98 -7.75
C ALA A 175 -18.49 -1.17 -9.06
N GLY A 176 -17.78 -1.62 -10.10
CA GLY A 176 -17.68 -0.93 -11.38
C GLY A 176 -16.42 -0.09 -11.55
N PHE A 177 -15.81 0.40 -10.47
CA PHE A 177 -14.52 1.08 -10.57
C PHE A 177 -13.44 0.11 -11.07
N VAL A 178 -12.70 0.49 -12.11
CA VAL A 178 -11.70 -0.36 -12.79
C VAL A 178 -10.65 -0.89 -11.83
N GLY A 179 -10.21 -0.08 -10.86
CA GLY A 179 -9.23 -0.47 -9.84
C GLY A 179 -9.74 -1.48 -8.81
N ILE A 180 -11.06 -1.80 -8.76
CA ILE A 180 -11.60 -2.84 -7.87
C ILE A 180 -11.17 -4.22 -8.39
N PHE A 181 -10.47 -4.97 -7.55
CA PHE A 181 -10.16 -6.36 -7.84
C PHE A 181 -11.37 -7.26 -7.54
N HIS A 182 -11.74 -8.07 -8.52
CA HIS A 182 -12.69 -9.16 -8.35
C HIS A 182 -11.99 -10.49 -8.65
N PRO A 183 -12.19 -11.56 -7.85
CA PRO A 183 -11.54 -12.86 -8.09
C PRO A 183 -11.76 -13.40 -9.51
N ASP A 184 -12.92 -13.13 -10.13
CA ASP A 184 -13.25 -13.57 -11.49
C ASP A 184 -12.41 -12.87 -12.59
N LYS A 185 -11.64 -11.81 -12.25
CA LYS A 185 -10.62 -11.27 -13.16
C LYS A 185 -9.51 -12.29 -13.45
N LEU A 186 -9.39 -13.34 -12.61
CA LEU A 186 -8.44 -14.42 -12.79
C LEU A 186 -9.15 -15.73 -13.14
N THR A 187 -8.49 -16.54 -13.93
CA THR A 187 -8.87 -17.94 -14.17
C THR A 187 -8.53 -18.81 -12.95
N ALA A 188 -9.01 -20.05 -12.94
CA ALA A 188 -8.73 -21.01 -11.86
C ALA A 188 -7.21 -21.27 -11.64
N ILE A 189 -6.39 -21.01 -12.64
CA ILE A 189 -4.92 -21.15 -12.57
C ILE A 189 -4.18 -19.83 -12.33
N GLY A 190 -4.93 -18.74 -12.04
CA GLY A 190 -4.37 -17.45 -11.70
C GLY A 190 -3.89 -16.59 -12.89
N SER A 191 -4.23 -16.95 -14.11
CA SER A 191 -3.99 -16.13 -15.29
C SER A 191 -5.12 -15.14 -15.52
N LYS A 192 -4.89 -14.10 -16.33
CA LYS A 192 -5.91 -13.12 -16.74
C LYS A 192 -7.11 -13.84 -17.35
N ASN A 193 -8.29 -13.53 -16.85
CA ASN A 193 -9.55 -13.99 -17.46
C ASN A 193 -9.98 -13.01 -18.55
N VAL A 194 -9.70 -13.35 -19.80
CA VAL A 194 -10.05 -12.52 -20.96
C VAL A 194 -11.57 -12.38 -21.18
N ASN A 195 -12.37 -13.25 -20.55
CA ASN A 195 -13.82 -13.20 -20.62
C ASN A 195 -14.46 -12.46 -19.44
N TYR A 196 -13.66 -11.86 -18.54
CA TYR A 196 -14.20 -11.08 -17.44
C TYR A 196 -14.91 -9.83 -17.97
N VAL A 197 -16.14 -9.64 -17.53
CA VAL A 197 -16.94 -8.46 -17.85
C VAL A 197 -17.00 -7.58 -16.61
N TYR A 198 -16.55 -6.34 -16.77
CA TYR A 198 -16.66 -5.37 -15.68
C TYR A 198 -18.14 -5.09 -15.36
N PRO A 199 -18.52 -5.12 -14.07
CA PRO A 199 -19.85 -4.66 -13.70
C PRO A 199 -20.03 -3.18 -14.11
N PRO A 200 -21.25 -2.74 -14.40
CA PRO A 200 -21.50 -1.34 -14.71
C PRO A 200 -21.07 -0.47 -13.52
N GLU A 201 -20.52 0.69 -13.84
CA GLU A 201 -20.19 1.68 -12.83
C GLU A 201 -21.46 2.16 -12.13
N ILE A 202 -21.44 2.15 -10.79
CA ILE A 202 -22.58 2.59 -9.99
C ILE A 202 -22.38 4.08 -9.70
N GLU A 203 -23.39 4.89 -9.91
CA GLU A 203 -23.39 6.31 -9.55
C GLU A 203 -23.01 6.48 -8.07
N GLU A 204 -22.01 7.30 -7.83
CA GLU A 204 -21.54 7.57 -6.48
C GLU A 204 -22.47 8.56 -5.76
N SER A 205 -22.60 8.40 -4.46
CA SER A 205 -23.26 9.43 -3.62
C SER A 205 -22.49 10.74 -3.68
N THR A 206 -23.16 11.86 -3.44
CA THR A 206 -22.52 13.19 -3.39
C THR A 206 -21.33 13.20 -2.43
N GLU A 207 -21.42 12.52 -1.28
CA GLU A 207 -20.30 12.41 -0.34
C GLU A 207 -19.12 11.66 -0.93
N ALA A 208 -19.35 10.52 -1.60
CA ALA A 208 -18.29 9.74 -2.23
C ALA A 208 -17.61 10.52 -3.35
N THR A 209 -18.37 11.26 -4.16
CA THR A 209 -17.85 12.16 -5.19
C THR A 209 -16.98 13.27 -4.57
N GLN A 210 -17.46 13.92 -3.50
CA GLN A 210 -16.70 14.94 -2.79
C GLN A 210 -15.42 14.38 -2.15
N ARG A 211 -15.47 13.13 -1.62
CA ARG A 211 -14.26 12.45 -1.12
C ARG A 211 -13.23 12.22 -2.21
N GLY A 212 -13.66 11.98 -3.43
CA GLY A 212 -12.76 11.89 -4.59
C GLY A 212 -11.90 13.13 -4.79
N LEU A 213 -12.35 14.30 -4.38
CA LEU A 213 -11.64 15.59 -4.51
C LEU A 213 -10.74 15.92 -3.30
N LEU A 214 -10.82 15.14 -2.21
CA LEU A 214 -10.11 15.50 -0.97
C LEU A 214 -8.59 15.43 -1.09
N TYR A 215 -8.04 14.56 -1.94
CA TYR A 215 -6.60 14.46 -2.10
C TYR A 215 -6.01 15.77 -2.61
N GLU A 216 -6.53 16.27 -3.72
CA GLU A 216 -6.13 17.51 -4.35
C GLU A 216 -6.41 18.72 -3.45
N TYR A 217 -7.57 18.73 -2.79
CA TYR A 217 -7.93 19.76 -1.83
C TYR A 217 -6.95 19.86 -0.67
N LEU A 218 -6.62 18.73 -0.02
CA LEU A 218 -5.74 18.69 1.15
C LEU A 218 -4.28 19.04 0.79
N ILE A 219 -3.81 18.67 -0.42
CA ILE A 219 -2.50 19.09 -0.93
C ILE A 219 -2.50 20.60 -1.14
N TYR A 220 -3.46 21.13 -1.89
CA TYR A 220 -3.53 22.56 -2.17
C TYR A 220 -3.64 23.40 -0.88
N LYS A 221 -4.34 22.91 0.13
CA LYS A 221 -4.48 23.56 1.44
C LYS A 221 -3.34 23.25 2.42
N ASN A 222 -2.32 22.49 2.05
CA ASN A 222 -1.20 22.06 2.90
C ASN A 222 -1.66 21.42 4.21
N GLN A 223 -2.70 20.56 4.16
CA GLN A 223 -3.33 20.03 5.37
C GLN A 223 -2.77 18.68 5.83
N TYR A 224 -2.10 17.92 4.97
CA TYR A 224 -1.65 16.57 5.33
C TYR A 224 -0.77 16.55 6.58
N LEU A 225 0.26 17.41 6.67
CA LEU A 225 1.13 17.45 7.85
C LEU A 225 0.36 17.82 9.14
N ASN A 226 -0.64 18.69 9.05
CA ASN A 226 -1.47 19.05 10.19
C ASN A 226 -2.32 17.87 10.68
N ILE A 227 -2.76 17.00 9.74
CA ILE A 227 -3.61 15.85 10.06
C ILE A 227 -2.79 14.69 10.61
N VAL A 228 -1.65 14.36 9.98
CA VAL A 228 -0.80 13.24 10.40
C VAL A 228 0.11 13.59 11.57
N GLY A 229 0.42 14.88 11.74
CA GLY A 229 1.19 15.40 12.86
C GLY A 229 2.64 14.86 12.92
N ASN A 230 3.19 14.82 14.12
CA ASN A 230 4.56 14.39 14.39
C ASN A 230 4.81 12.89 14.16
N LEU A 231 3.79 12.11 13.82
CA LEU A 231 3.95 10.70 13.47
C LEU A 231 4.65 10.53 12.13
N ASP A 232 4.52 11.49 11.22
CA ASP A 232 5.38 11.56 10.05
C ASP A 232 6.77 12.03 10.47
N ARG A 233 7.71 11.10 10.58
CA ARG A 233 9.10 11.38 10.93
C ARG A 233 9.96 11.77 9.72
N GLY A 234 9.46 11.56 8.50
CA GLY A 234 10.30 11.63 7.31
C GLY A 234 11.50 10.70 7.39
N TYR A 235 12.58 11.05 6.72
CA TYR A 235 13.79 10.21 6.65
C TYR A 235 15.08 10.96 7.01
N ASP A 236 15.04 12.25 7.34
CA ASP A 236 16.25 13.03 7.66
C ASP A 236 17.00 12.49 8.88
N TRP A 237 16.30 11.81 9.79
CA TRP A 237 16.91 11.12 10.92
C TRP A 237 17.96 10.07 10.49
N ALA A 238 17.84 9.50 9.30
CA ALA A 238 18.76 8.49 8.79
C ALA A 238 20.15 9.06 8.45
N LYS A 239 20.28 10.39 8.34
CA LYS A 239 21.54 11.09 8.12
C LYS A 239 22.34 11.27 9.41
N ASP A 240 21.71 11.10 10.57
CA ASP A 240 22.36 11.20 11.87
C ASP A 240 23.03 9.87 12.21
N PRO A 241 24.35 9.87 12.49
CA PRO A 241 25.11 8.67 12.87
C PRO A 241 24.52 7.90 14.06
N GLU A 242 23.83 8.56 14.97
CA GLU A 242 23.19 7.93 16.12
C GLU A 242 22.11 6.91 15.69
N TYR A 243 21.51 7.08 14.52
CA TYR A 243 20.52 6.16 13.97
C TYR A 243 21.08 5.15 12.96
N GLY A 244 22.41 5.06 12.82
CA GLY A 244 23.05 4.12 11.90
C GLY A 244 22.63 2.67 12.10
N PHE A 245 22.35 2.24 13.33
CA PHE A 245 21.82 0.91 13.63
C PHE A 245 20.41 0.71 13.04
N LYS A 246 19.54 1.71 13.12
CA LYS A 246 18.18 1.65 12.55
C LYS A 246 18.23 1.59 11.03
N VAL A 247 19.14 2.31 10.39
CA VAL A 247 19.34 2.23 8.94
C VAL A 247 19.85 0.84 8.55
N LYS A 248 20.80 0.27 9.32
CA LYS A 248 21.32 -1.08 9.09
C LYS A 248 20.23 -2.14 9.14
N ASP A 249 19.32 -2.03 10.09
CA ASP A 249 18.21 -2.98 10.32
C ASP A 249 16.99 -2.68 9.45
N TRP A 250 16.99 -1.58 8.69
CA TRP A 250 15.90 -1.22 7.80
C TRP A 250 15.70 -2.31 6.74
N PRO A 251 14.47 -2.79 6.52
CA PRO A 251 14.19 -3.82 5.52
C PRO A 251 14.45 -3.30 4.11
N VAL A 252 14.84 -4.19 3.22
CA VAL A 252 14.96 -3.83 1.80
C VAL A 252 13.60 -3.37 1.29
N SER A 253 13.58 -2.16 0.75
CA SER A 253 12.41 -1.49 0.23
C SER A 253 12.50 -1.42 -1.30
N ILE A 254 11.58 -2.11 -1.96
CA ILE A 254 11.45 -2.16 -3.42
C ILE A 254 10.42 -1.12 -3.81
N VAL A 255 10.74 -0.25 -4.75
CA VAL A 255 9.86 0.83 -5.21
C VAL A 255 9.59 0.67 -6.69
N ILE A 256 8.33 0.63 -7.09
CA ILE A 256 7.86 0.75 -8.48
C ILE A 256 7.29 2.15 -8.63
N HIS A 257 7.81 2.95 -9.60
CA HIS A 257 7.38 4.34 -9.76
C HIS A 257 7.48 4.79 -11.21
N GLY A 258 6.50 5.53 -11.69
CA GLY A 258 6.55 6.21 -12.99
C GLY A 258 7.33 7.51 -12.91
N ASP A 259 8.12 7.86 -13.94
CA ASP A 259 8.87 9.13 -13.95
C ASP A 259 8.06 10.32 -14.44
N ALA A 260 6.85 10.09 -14.95
CA ALA A 260 5.87 11.13 -15.31
C ALA A 260 4.72 11.22 -14.29
N ASP A 261 4.91 10.67 -13.09
CA ASP A 261 3.89 10.65 -12.03
C ASP A 261 3.59 12.06 -11.53
N ARG A 262 2.34 12.50 -11.76
CA ARG A 262 1.82 13.80 -11.32
C ARG A 262 1.11 13.76 -9.98
N GLY A 263 0.67 12.58 -9.57
CA GLY A 263 -0.03 12.38 -8.29
C GLY A 263 0.93 12.30 -7.09
N VAL A 264 2.07 11.62 -7.28
CA VAL A 264 3.18 11.51 -6.32
C VAL A 264 4.49 11.56 -7.11
N PRO A 265 5.19 12.69 -7.18
CA PRO A 265 6.41 12.79 -7.98
C PRO A 265 7.48 11.77 -7.57
N LEU A 266 8.24 11.27 -8.56
CA LEU A 266 9.30 10.27 -8.34
C LEU A 266 10.33 10.71 -7.29
N ASP A 267 10.62 12.02 -7.18
CA ASP A 267 11.57 12.58 -6.23
C ASP A 267 11.18 12.33 -4.76
N VAL A 268 9.90 12.05 -4.46
CA VAL A 268 9.46 11.58 -3.13
C VAL A 268 10.14 10.25 -2.79
N SER A 269 10.21 9.31 -3.73
CA SER A 269 10.90 8.03 -3.56
C SER A 269 12.42 8.18 -3.58
N GLU A 270 12.95 9.10 -4.41
CA GLU A 270 14.37 9.38 -4.48
C GLU A 270 14.90 10.01 -3.19
N GLN A 271 14.13 10.87 -2.53
CA GLN A 271 14.47 11.41 -1.22
C GLN A 271 14.61 10.29 -0.16
N MET A 272 13.69 9.34 -0.13
CA MET A 272 13.80 8.17 0.76
C MET A 272 15.10 7.39 0.49
N ARG A 273 15.42 7.12 -0.79
CA ARG A 273 16.66 6.44 -1.18
C ARG A 273 17.90 7.24 -0.82
N ALA A 274 17.89 8.54 -1.01
CA ALA A 274 19.01 9.42 -0.65
C ALA A 274 19.32 9.42 0.85
N CYS A 275 18.30 9.22 1.70
CA CYS A 275 18.45 9.16 3.14
C CYS A 275 18.86 7.77 3.65
N LEU A 276 18.25 6.70 3.13
CA LEU A 276 18.44 5.34 3.64
C LEU A 276 19.56 4.56 2.93
N GLY A 277 19.94 4.98 1.73
CA GLY A 277 20.95 4.29 0.90
C GLY A 277 20.37 3.40 -0.18
N GLN A 278 21.20 3.14 -1.22
CA GLN A 278 20.80 2.34 -2.38
C GLN A 278 20.69 0.84 -2.07
N ASP A 279 21.38 0.36 -1.07
CA ASP A 279 21.28 -1.01 -0.57
C ASP A 279 19.97 -1.26 0.18
N LYS A 280 19.33 -0.22 0.69
CA LYS A 280 18.06 -0.28 1.41
C LYS A 280 16.85 0.06 0.54
N VAL A 281 17.01 0.93 -0.46
CA VAL A 281 15.91 1.38 -1.32
C VAL A 281 16.28 1.19 -2.78
N VAL A 282 15.65 0.20 -3.42
CA VAL A 282 15.84 -0.13 -4.84
C VAL A 282 14.63 0.37 -5.63
N ILE A 283 14.83 1.34 -6.52
CA ILE A 283 13.77 1.96 -7.32
C ILE A 283 13.78 1.40 -8.74
N PHE A 284 12.65 0.87 -9.15
CA PHE A 284 12.34 0.44 -10.51
C PHE A 284 11.48 1.51 -11.18
N VAL A 285 12.07 2.24 -12.13
CA VAL A 285 11.43 3.39 -12.79
C VAL A 285 10.76 2.95 -14.07
N ALA A 286 9.44 3.18 -14.18
CA ALA A 286 8.67 2.98 -15.41
C ALA A 286 8.65 4.29 -16.21
N LYS A 287 9.39 4.31 -17.33
CA LYS A 287 9.57 5.53 -18.13
C LYS A 287 8.29 5.97 -18.82
N GLY A 288 8.00 7.27 -18.71
CA GLY A 288 6.84 7.92 -19.32
C GLY A 288 5.51 7.56 -18.67
N GLN A 289 5.53 6.85 -17.54
CA GLN A 289 4.32 6.40 -16.87
C GLN A 289 3.87 7.39 -15.79
N ASP A 290 2.55 7.63 -15.74
CA ASP A 290 1.89 8.45 -14.73
C ASP A 290 1.53 7.60 -13.49
N HIS A 291 0.85 8.19 -12.52
CA HIS A 291 0.49 7.62 -11.23
C HIS A 291 -0.31 6.33 -11.36
N LEU A 292 0.14 5.26 -10.64
CA LEU A 292 -0.54 3.95 -10.58
C LEU A 292 -0.86 3.35 -11.97
N PHE A 293 0.07 3.47 -12.92
CA PHE A 293 -0.07 2.95 -14.29
C PHE A 293 -0.37 1.43 -14.34
N GLU A 294 -0.05 0.70 -13.29
CA GLU A 294 -0.19 -0.76 -13.17
C GLU A 294 -1.46 -1.20 -12.44
N LEU A 295 -2.32 -0.27 -11.99
CA LEU A 295 -3.45 -0.51 -11.09
C LEU A 295 -4.45 -1.56 -11.61
N ASP A 296 -4.68 -1.64 -12.91
CA ASP A 296 -5.59 -2.63 -13.53
C ASP A 296 -4.86 -3.55 -14.51
N ARG A 297 -3.55 -3.76 -14.29
CA ARG A 297 -2.71 -4.58 -15.16
C ARG A 297 -2.51 -5.98 -14.58
N PHE A 298 -2.26 -6.91 -15.49
CA PHE A 298 -1.91 -8.29 -15.16
C PHE A 298 -0.42 -8.51 -15.43
N ILE A 299 0.20 -9.46 -14.73
CA ILE A 299 1.64 -9.69 -14.85
C ILE A 299 2.05 -10.16 -16.24
N GLU A 300 1.16 -10.77 -17.02
CA GLU A 300 1.33 -11.16 -18.41
C GLU A 300 1.06 -10.06 -19.45
N ASP A 301 0.52 -8.91 -19.03
CA ASP A 301 0.31 -7.79 -19.95
C ASP A 301 1.64 -7.31 -20.52
N LEU A 302 1.67 -7.04 -21.82
CA LEU A 302 2.86 -6.60 -22.51
C LEU A 302 3.09 -5.10 -22.33
N GLY A 303 4.35 -4.70 -22.47
CA GLY A 303 4.78 -3.31 -22.41
C GLY A 303 5.98 -3.12 -21.49
N PRO A 304 6.84 -2.11 -21.78
CA PRO A 304 8.04 -1.85 -20.99
C PRO A 304 7.71 -1.45 -19.53
N GLU A 305 6.55 -0.86 -19.31
CA GLU A 305 6.05 -0.54 -17.97
C GLU A 305 5.81 -1.82 -17.15
N MET A 306 5.26 -2.88 -17.76
CA MET A 306 5.06 -4.15 -17.08
C MET A 306 6.36 -4.97 -16.98
N ASP A 307 7.36 -4.74 -17.85
CA ASP A 307 8.71 -5.27 -17.66
C ASP A 307 9.36 -4.71 -16.41
N THR A 308 9.13 -3.43 -16.11
CA THR A 308 9.56 -2.79 -14.86
C THR A 308 8.91 -3.45 -13.65
N VAL A 309 7.60 -3.71 -13.68
CA VAL A 309 6.88 -4.42 -12.62
C VAL A 309 7.44 -5.83 -12.45
N ARG A 310 7.63 -6.60 -13.57
CA ARG A 310 8.20 -7.95 -13.53
C ARG A 310 9.59 -7.98 -12.90
N SER A 311 10.43 -7.00 -13.23
CA SER A 311 11.79 -6.88 -12.67
C SER A 311 11.78 -6.63 -11.16
N ALA A 312 10.90 -5.74 -10.70
CA ALA A 312 10.71 -5.47 -9.27
C ALA A 312 10.19 -6.71 -8.51
N VAL A 313 9.23 -7.43 -9.11
CA VAL A 313 8.69 -8.68 -8.57
C VAL A 313 9.77 -9.75 -8.49
N ALA A 314 10.58 -9.95 -9.55
CA ALA A 314 11.67 -10.92 -9.54
C ALA A 314 12.68 -10.63 -8.41
N TYR A 315 13.01 -9.37 -8.19
CA TYR A 315 13.88 -8.94 -7.10
C TYR A 315 13.25 -9.21 -5.71
N LEU A 316 11.95 -8.95 -5.54
CA LEU A 316 11.22 -9.27 -4.31
C LEU A 316 11.25 -10.78 -4.02
N VAL A 317 10.97 -11.60 -5.03
CA VAL A 317 10.98 -13.07 -4.90
C VAL A 317 12.35 -13.59 -4.51
N ASP A 318 13.42 -13.02 -5.07
CA ASP A 318 14.80 -13.39 -4.71
C ASP A 318 15.10 -13.10 -3.24
N ILE A 319 14.74 -11.91 -2.73
CA ILE A 319 14.90 -11.55 -1.31
C ILE A 319 14.16 -12.54 -0.40
N VAL A 320 12.90 -12.84 -0.70
CA VAL A 320 12.07 -13.76 0.09
C VAL A 320 12.68 -15.17 0.11
N THR A 321 13.14 -15.64 -1.04
CA THR A 321 13.74 -16.97 -1.19
C THR A 321 15.07 -17.09 -0.45
N THR A 322 15.91 -16.07 -0.56
CA THR A 322 17.24 -16.04 0.08
C THR A 322 17.11 -16.02 1.60
N LYS A 323 16.21 -15.19 2.15
CA LYS A 323 15.99 -15.13 3.60
C LYS A 323 15.45 -16.47 4.15
N LYS A 324 14.56 -17.14 3.42
CA LYS A 324 14.06 -18.48 3.81
C LYS A 324 15.19 -19.52 3.86
N ARG A 325 16.09 -19.53 2.89
CA ARG A 325 17.25 -20.42 2.88
C ARG A 325 18.18 -20.20 4.05
N SER A 326 18.45 -18.93 4.39
CA SER A 326 19.29 -18.58 5.54
C SER A 326 18.69 -19.04 6.88
N ALA A 327 17.37 -18.93 7.03
CA ALA A 327 16.66 -19.39 8.23
C ALA A 327 16.67 -20.93 8.37
N SER A 328 16.59 -21.67 7.25
CA SER A 328 16.62 -23.13 7.25
C SER A 328 18.01 -23.75 7.49
N CYS A 329 19.09 -22.97 7.28
CA CYS A 329 20.47 -23.42 7.50
C CYS A 329 20.97 -23.19 8.94
N HIS A 330 20.18 -22.58 9.81
CA HIS A 330 20.45 -22.46 11.25
C HIS A 330 19.31 -23.13 12.01
N PRO A 331 19.29 -24.50 12.13
CA PRO A 331 18.42 -25.13 13.09
C PRO A 331 18.85 -24.64 14.48
N SER A 332 17.91 -24.13 15.24
CA SER A 332 18.11 -23.78 16.65
C SER A 332 18.66 -25.01 17.38
N ASP A 333 19.90 -24.91 17.84
CA ASP A 333 20.47 -25.81 18.84
C ASP A 333 19.70 -25.72 20.15
#